data_2643b72fbb4b709da0067a88d85fd3c6
#
_entry.id   2643b72fbb4b709da0067a88d85fd3c6
#
_cell.length_a   1.000
_cell.length_b   1.000
_cell.length_c   1.000
_cell.angle_alpha   90.00
_cell.angle_beta   90.00
_cell.angle_gamma   90.00
#
_symmetry.space_group_name_H-M   'P 1'
#
loop_
_entity.id
_entity.type
_entity.pdbx_description
1 polymer ?
#
loop_
_entity_poly.entity_id
_entity_poly.type
_entity_poly.pdbx_seq_one_letter_code
_entity_poly.pdbx_strand_id
1 'polypeptide(L)'
;MSRLGVGLRRIVQLIEEGGPFVQGTVVASGAGAPLPVGYRVAWRPGHLIEGASGHRALDSALQASAATALAGEKPAESCLGSDGISVPMRRRSHGVDVAPRTLEVSWLPHVPEERLLIFGAGHVAVPLCAMAATVGYAVTVVDDRARFATSERFPLAREVIVRDFVDAIQTMAMTPWTSVVLVTRGHEHDETCLAHVVTSAVRYVGMIGSRRRVKVVHDRLVAAGVASDALDRVHAPIGLDLGGRSPAEIALAILAEIVLVRRGGTGAYLSRGSLRP
;
A
#
# COMPACT_ATOMS: atom_id res chain seq x y z
N MET A 1 12.38 -27.12 -17.17
CA MET A 1 12.45 -25.68 -16.85
C MET A 1 12.12 -24.89 -18.11
N SER A 2 11.22 -23.92 -18.04
CA SER A 2 10.86 -23.07 -19.19
C SER A 2 12.09 -22.33 -19.69
N ARG A 3 12.35 -22.33 -21.03
CA ARG A 3 13.47 -21.58 -21.65
C ARG A 3 13.41 -20.05 -21.42
N LEU A 4 12.34 -19.55 -20.84
CA LEU A 4 12.05 -18.11 -20.67
C LEU A 4 11.80 -17.69 -19.20
N GLY A 5 12.22 -18.51 -18.22
CA GLY A 5 12.05 -18.22 -16.80
C GLY A 5 10.58 -18.33 -16.34
N VAL A 6 10.09 -17.31 -15.58
CA VAL A 6 8.72 -17.29 -15.05
C VAL A 6 7.71 -17.12 -16.19
N GLY A 7 6.77 -18.06 -16.30
CA GLY A 7 5.72 -18.00 -17.31
C GLY A 7 4.61 -16.99 -16.98
N LEU A 8 3.87 -16.52 -17.99
CA LEU A 8 2.77 -15.57 -17.82
C LEU A 8 1.69 -16.09 -16.85
N ARG A 9 1.39 -17.39 -16.86
CA ARG A 9 0.42 -17.99 -15.91
C ARG A 9 0.83 -17.76 -14.45
N ARG A 10 2.14 -17.86 -14.15
CA ARG A 10 2.63 -17.61 -12.80
C ARG A 10 2.53 -16.13 -12.43
N ILE A 11 2.78 -15.22 -13.37
CA ILE A 11 2.58 -13.78 -13.16
C ILE A 11 1.11 -13.47 -12.84
N VAL A 12 0.17 -14.02 -13.62
CA VAL A 12 -1.27 -13.88 -13.34
C VAL A 12 -1.63 -14.40 -11.94
N GLN A 13 -1.12 -15.58 -11.59
CA GLN A 13 -1.33 -16.16 -10.25
C GLN A 13 -0.78 -15.25 -9.15
N LEU A 14 0.39 -14.64 -9.32
CA LEU A 14 0.96 -13.70 -8.35
C LEU A 14 0.09 -12.43 -8.18
N ILE A 15 -0.54 -11.97 -9.27
CA ILE A 15 -1.52 -10.85 -9.22
C ILE A 15 -2.76 -11.28 -8.43
N GLU A 16 -3.28 -12.48 -8.67
CA GLU A 16 -4.45 -13.03 -7.98
C GLU A 16 -4.19 -13.29 -6.48
N GLU A 17 -2.96 -13.70 -6.12
CA GLU A 17 -2.53 -13.83 -4.72
C GLU A 17 -2.53 -12.49 -3.95
N GLY A 18 -2.58 -11.34 -4.65
CA GLY A 18 -2.87 -10.02 -4.09
C GLY A 18 -1.75 -9.41 -3.23
N GLY A 19 -0.55 -9.97 -3.22
CA GLY A 19 0.63 -9.42 -2.56
C GLY A 19 1.48 -8.56 -3.49
N PRO A 20 2.38 -7.72 -2.95
CA PRO A 20 3.33 -6.99 -3.78
C PRO A 20 4.38 -7.94 -4.34
N PHE A 21 4.70 -7.77 -5.63
CA PHE A 21 5.81 -8.47 -6.27
C PHE A 21 6.44 -7.61 -7.36
N VAL A 22 7.61 -7.99 -7.81
CA VAL A 22 8.30 -7.34 -8.93
C VAL A 22 8.56 -8.37 -10.01
N GLN A 23 8.19 -8.05 -11.24
CA GLN A 23 8.57 -8.77 -12.43
C GLN A 23 9.82 -8.12 -13.02
N GLY A 24 10.89 -8.90 -13.22
CA GLY A 24 12.05 -8.52 -14.02
C GLY A 24 11.98 -9.16 -15.39
N THR A 25 12.29 -8.41 -16.43
CA THR A 25 12.41 -8.92 -17.81
C THR A 25 13.75 -8.53 -18.37
N VAL A 26 14.52 -9.51 -18.85
CA VAL A 26 15.79 -9.25 -19.56
C VAL A 26 15.45 -8.59 -20.90
N VAL A 27 15.81 -7.32 -21.04
CA VAL A 27 15.54 -6.51 -22.24
C VAL A 27 16.73 -6.47 -23.19
N ALA A 28 17.94 -6.72 -22.66
CA ALA A 28 19.14 -6.89 -23.48
C ALA A 28 20.11 -7.87 -22.82
N SER A 29 20.86 -8.61 -23.63
CA SER A 29 21.78 -9.68 -23.20
C SER A 29 23.04 -9.67 -24.04
N GLY A 30 24.19 -9.44 -23.42
CA GLY A 30 25.50 -9.44 -24.06
C GLY A 30 25.97 -10.84 -24.37
N ALA A 31 26.93 -10.96 -25.29
CA ALA A 31 27.52 -12.24 -25.67
C ALA A 31 28.07 -13.02 -24.45
N GLY A 32 27.65 -14.27 -24.27
CA GLY A 32 28.05 -15.13 -23.15
C GLY A 32 27.36 -14.81 -21.83
N ALA A 33 26.32 -13.97 -21.82
CA ALA A 33 25.48 -13.77 -20.66
C ALA A 33 24.56 -15.00 -20.41
N PRO A 34 24.23 -15.33 -19.14
CA PRO A 34 23.57 -16.60 -18.81
C PRO A 34 22.06 -16.61 -19.11
N LEU A 35 21.44 -15.46 -19.29
CA LEU A 35 19.99 -15.35 -19.52
C LEU A 35 19.71 -14.67 -20.86
N PRO A 36 18.82 -15.22 -21.70
CA PRO A 36 18.46 -14.63 -22.99
C PRO A 36 17.50 -13.46 -22.84
N VAL A 37 17.41 -12.61 -23.87
CA VAL A 37 16.37 -11.57 -23.98
C VAL A 37 15.00 -12.21 -23.87
N GLY A 38 14.08 -11.55 -23.15
CA GLY A 38 12.75 -12.05 -22.85
C GLY A 38 12.66 -13.00 -21.65
N TYR A 39 13.79 -13.35 -21.01
CA TYR A 39 13.79 -14.13 -19.79
C TYR A 39 13.13 -13.34 -18.66
N ARG A 40 12.27 -14.00 -17.88
CA ARG A 40 11.52 -13.35 -16.81
C ARG A 40 11.89 -13.94 -15.46
N VAL A 41 11.97 -13.07 -14.48
CA VAL A 41 12.08 -13.39 -13.05
C VAL A 41 10.94 -12.72 -12.30
N ALA A 42 10.55 -13.29 -11.15
CA ALA A 42 9.62 -12.66 -10.24
C ALA A 42 10.15 -12.75 -8.82
N TRP A 43 9.94 -11.69 -8.03
CA TRP A 43 10.38 -11.66 -6.66
C TRP A 43 9.31 -11.03 -5.76
N ARG A 44 9.16 -11.61 -4.55
CA ARG A 44 8.27 -11.13 -3.47
C ARG A 44 9.09 -10.93 -2.19
N PRO A 45 8.75 -9.95 -1.35
CA PRO A 45 9.36 -9.81 -0.03
C PRO A 45 9.28 -11.11 0.79
N GLY A 46 10.39 -11.50 1.41
CA GLY A 46 10.48 -12.72 2.20
C GLY A 46 10.63 -14.03 1.42
N HIS A 47 10.69 -13.99 0.08
CA HIS A 47 10.84 -15.17 -0.77
C HIS A 47 12.14 -15.12 -1.62
N LEU A 48 12.59 -16.28 -2.06
CA LEU A 48 13.63 -16.36 -3.08
C LEU A 48 13.07 -15.94 -4.44
N ILE A 49 13.97 -15.48 -5.32
CA ILE A 49 13.59 -15.09 -6.68
C ILE A 49 13.12 -16.32 -7.47
N GLU A 50 11.94 -16.19 -8.09
CA GLU A 50 11.41 -17.18 -9.02
C GLU A 50 12.02 -16.95 -10.40
N GLY A 51 12.31 -18.04 -11.15
CA GLY A 51 13.02 -17.95 -12.42
C GLY A 51 14.52 -17.70 -12.24
N ALA A 52 15.11 -18.27 -11.17
CA ALA A 52 16.53 -18.13 -10.89
C ALA A 52 17.40 -18.57 -12.07
N SER A 53 18.53 -17.89 -12.28
CA SER A 53 19.49 -18.14 -13.36
C SER A 53 20.30 -19.43 -13.15
N GLY A 54 20.36 -19.92 -11.91
CA GLY A 54 21.26 -20.97 -11.46
C GLY A 54 22.66 -20.48 -11.07
N HIS A 55 22.92 -19.19 -11.20
CA HIS A 55 24.17 -18.53 -10.79
C HIS A 55 23.92 -17.71 -9.51
N ARG A 56 24.37 -18.20 -8.37
CA ARG A 56 24.08 -17.63 -7.06
C ARG A 56 24.34 -16.12 -6.96
N ALA A 57 25.47 -15.65 -7.50
CA ALA A 57 25.82 -14.23 -7.44
C ALA A 57 24.84 -13.37 -8.26
N LEU A 58 24.49 -13.81 -9.45
CA LEU A 58 23.51 -13.13 -10.31
C LEU A 58 22.11 -13.16 -9.70
N ASP A 59 21.68 -14.29 -9.15
CA ASP A 59 20.38 -14.43 -8.50
C ASP A 59 20.24 -13.50 -7.28
N SER A 60 21.31 -13.35 -6.49
CA SER A 60 21.35 -12.39 -5.38
C SER A 60 21.27 -10.94 -5.87
N ALA A 61 21.95 -10.60 -6.97
CA ALA A 61 21.90 -9.27 -7.55
C ALA A 61 20.54 -8.93 -8.18
N LEU A 62 19.90 -9.90 -8.84
CA LEU A 62 18.54 -9.78 -9.36
C LEU A 62 17.55 -9.54 -8.22
N GLN A 63 17.67 -10.28 -7.12
CA GLN A 63 16.81 -10.10 -5.95
C GLN A 63 16.99 -8.73 -5.28
N ALA A 64 18.24 -8.26 -5.13
CA ALA A 64 18.52 -6.94 -4.59
C ALA A 64 17.95 -5.82 -5.48
N SER A 65 18.12 -5.93 -6.80
CA SER A 65 17.56 -4.98 -7.78
C SER A 65 16.03 -4.98 -7.76
N ALA A 66 15.39 -6.14 -7.61
CA ALA A 66 13.94 -6.25 -7.48
C ALA A 66 13.44 -5.58 -6.20
N ALA A 67 14.14 -5.75 -5.07
CA ALA A 67 13.80 -5.10 -3.81
C ALA A 67 13.87 -3.57 -3.92
N THR A 68 14.92 -3.04 -4.55
CA THR A 68 15.08 -1.60 -4.82
C THR A 68 13.96 -1.07 -5.72
N ALA A 69 13.58 -1.82 -6.76
CA ALA A 69 12.49 -1.44 -7.65
C ALA A 69 11.13 -1.41 -6.93
N LEU A 70 10.88 -2.36 -6.01
CA LEU A 70 9.66 -2.40 -5.22
C LEU A 70 9.57 -1.22 -4.23
N ALA A 71 10.70 -0.79 -3.67
CA ALA A 71 10.76 0.37 -2.79
C ALA A 71 10.50 1.71 -3.52
N GLY A 72 10.42 1.69 -4.84
CA GLY A 72 10.27 2.89 -5.66
C GLY A 72 11.55 3.71 -5.79
N GLU A 73 12.69 3.14 -5.39
CA GLU A 73 14.02 3.69 -5.57
C GLU A 73 14.47 3.42 -7.01
N LYS A 74 14.90 4.48 -7.70
CA LYS A 74 15.40 4.32 -9.08
C LYS A 74 16.71 3.53 -9.09
N PRO A 75 16.94 2.71 -10.14
CA PRO A 75 16.27 2.69 -11.45
C PRO A 75 15.27 1.53 -11.62
N ALA A 76 14.23 1.75 -12.45
CA ALA A 76 13.34 0.69 -12.96
C ALA A 76 14.08 -0.28 -13.92
N GLU A 77 15.35 -0.05 -14.17
CA GLU A 77 16.23 -0.83 -15.03
C GLU A 77 17.56 -1.05 -14.31
N SER A 78 18.15 -2.24 -14.47
CA SER A 78 19.44 -2.60 -13.90
C SER A 78 20.31 -3.24 -14.98
N CYS A 79 21.59 -2.89 -14.99
CA CYS A 79 22.60 -3.58 -15.79
C CYS A 79 23.49 -4.41 -14.86
N LEU A 80 23.49 -5.74 -15.05
CA LEU A 80 24.15 -6.70 -14.17
C LEU A 80 25.14 -7.56 -14.95
N GLY A 81 26.37 -7.70 -14.45
CA GLY A 81 27.33 -8.69 -14.92
C GLY A 81 26.89 -10.12 -14.56
N SER A 82 27.40 -11.10 -15.27
CA SER A 82 27.17 -12.53 -14.97
C SER A 82 27.71 -12.94 -13.58
N ASP A 83 28.59 -12.14 -13.00
CA ASP A 83 29.14 -12.25 -11.65
C ASP A 83 28.25 -11.54 -10.56
N GLY A 84 27.14 -10.93 -10.97
CA GLY A 84 26.26 -10.18 -10.10
C GLY A 84 26.69 -8.75 -9.79
N ILE A 85 27.75 -8.27 -10.41
CA ILE A 85 28.21 -6.88 -10.20
C ILE A 85 27.33 -5.94 -11.03
N SER A 86 26.83 -4.86 -10.39
CA SER A 86 26.10 -3.81 -11.09
C SER A 86 27.03 -3.02 -12.01
N VAL A 87 26.64 -2.88 -13.26
CA VAL A 87 27.41 -2.18 -14.29
C VAL A 87 26.70 -0.87 -14.64
N PRO A 88 27.40 0.25 -14.81
CA PRO A 88 26.80 1.50 -15.24
C PRO A 88 26.09 1.35 -16.59
N MET A 89 24.83 1.78 -16.65
CA MET A 89 24.06 1.75 -17.89
C MET A 89 24.61 2.80 -18.87
N ARG A 90 25.11 2.36 -20.02
CA ARG A 90 25.56 3.25 -21.09
C ARG A 90 24.42 3.46 -22.08
N ARG A 91 23.72 4.60 -21.97
CA ARG A 91 22.79 5.02 -23.03
C ARG A 91 23.56 5.40 -24.28
N ARG A 92 23.36 4.66 -25.38
CA ARG A 92 23.80 5.07 -26.72
C ARG A 92 22.61 5.52 -27.55
N SER A 93 22.82 6.47 -28.41
CA SER A 93 21.78 7.12 -29.22
C SER A 93 21.18 6.22 -30.32
N HIS A 94 21.79 5.08 -30.65
CA HIS A 94 21.30 4.12 -31.65
C HIS A 94 21.75 2.71 -31.25
N GLY A 95 20.80 1.88 -30.80
CA GLY A 95 21.02 0.47 -30.50
C GLY A 95 21.59 0.20 -29.11
N VAL A 96 21.17 -0.91 -28.50
CA VAL A 96 21.66 -1.35 -27.18
C VAL A 96 22.85 -2.28 -27.42
N ASP A 97 24.05 -1.72 -27.34
CA ASP A 97 25.29 -2.52 -27.38
C ASP A 97 25.63 -2.88 -25.92
N VAL A 98 25.16 -4.05 -25.49
CA VAL A 98 25.39 -4.55 -24.12
C VAL A 98 26.78 -5.20 -24.07
N ALA A 99 27.56 -4.84 -23.06
CA ALA A 99 28.89 -5.41 -22.87
C ALA A 99 28.78 -6.94 -22.73
N PRO A 100 29.81 -7.69 -23.18
CA PRO A 100 29.88 -9.14 -23.03
C PRO A 100 29.59 -9.55 -21.57
N ARG A 101 28.83 -10.65 -21.39
CA ARG A 101 28.46 -11.24 -20.08
C ARG A 101 27.66 -10.31 -19.17
N THR A 102 26.99 -9.31 -19.75
CA THR A 102 26.08 -8.41 -19.00
C THR A 102 24.63 -8.58 -19.45
N LEU A 103 23.71 -8.23 -18.55
CA LEU A 103 22.26 -8.26 -18.73
C LEU A 103 21.70 -6.90 -18.42
N GLU A 104 20.77 -6.43 -19.25
CA GLU A 104 19.88 -5.33 -18.87
C GLU A 104 18.51 -5.91 -18.49
N VAL A 105 18.03 -5.56 -17.31
CA VAL A 105 16.76 -6.04 -16.76
C VAL A 105 15.86 -4.85 -16.51
N SER A 106 14.69 -4.86 -17.11
CA SER A 106 13.61 -3.92 -16.81
C SER A 106 12.73 -4.48 -15.69
N TRP A 107 12.44 -3.66 -14.69
CA TRP A 107 11.69 -4.03 -13.51
C TRP A 107 10.30 -3.39 -13.51
N LEU A 108 9.27 -4.21 -13.34
CA LEU A 108 7.88 -3.79 -13.25
C LEU A 108 7.33 -4.17 -11.86
N PRO A 109 7.22 -3.21 -10.92
CA PRO A 109 6.58 -3.46 -9.64
C PRO A 109 5.06 -3.63 -9.82
N HIS A 110 4.52 -4.68 -9.22
CA HIS A 110 3.10 -4.91 -9.06
C HIS A 110 2.74 -4.68 -7.59
N VAL A 111 2.12 -3.56 -7.31
CA VAL A 111 1.70 -3.19 -5.95
C VAL A 111 0.19 -3.16 -5.91
N PRO A 112 -0.44 -3.86 -4.96
CA PRO A 112 -1.88 -3.79 -4.80
C PRO A 112 -2.36 -2.35 -4.60
N GLU A 113 -3.57 -2.09 -5.07
CA GLU A 113 -4.19 -0.78 -4.95
C GLU A 113 -4.43 -0.42 -3.47
N GLU A 114 -4.02 0.76 -3.07
CA GLU A 114 -4.27 1.29 -1.72
C GLU A 114 -5.76 1.61 -1.58
N ARG A 115 -6.40 1.01 -0.60
CA ARG A 115 -7.83 1.15 -0.36
C ARG A 115 -8.09 1.96 0.91
N LEU A 116 -9.08 2.83 0.85
CA LEU A 116 -9.60 3.55 2.00
C LEU A 116 -11.08 3.23 2.19
N LEU A 117 -11.43 2.58 3.28
CA LEU A 117 -12.80 2.31 3.67
C LEU A 117 -13.23 3.36 4.69
N ILE A 118 -14.24 4.15 4.36
CA ILE A 118 -14.80 5.20 5.22
C ILE A 118 -16.16 4.73 5.69
N PHE A 119 -16.28 4.43 6.97
CA PHE A 119 -17.54 4.09 7.61
C PHE A 119 -18.15 5.36 8.21
N GLY A 120 -19.28 5.79 7.63
CA GLY A 120 -19.98 7.04 7.91
C GLY A 120 -19.85 8.07 6.79
N ALA A 121 -20.97 8.49 6.21
CA ALA A 121 -21.06 9.44 5.11
C ALA A 121 -21.38 10.88 5.60
N GLY A 122 -20.81 11.28 6.75
CA GLY A 122 -21.00 12.60 7.36
C GLY A 122 -20.18 13.71 6.68
N HIS A 123 -20.13 14.88 7.34
CA HIS A 123 -19.47 16.07 6.80
C HIS A 123 -17.95 15.92 6.64
N VAL A 124 -17.30 15.11 7.51
CA VAL A 124 -15.85 14.83 7.41
C VAL A 124 -15.55 13.85 6.26
N ALA A 125 -16.44 12.89 6.01
CA ALA A 125 -16.25 11.88 4.99
C ALA A 125 -16.17 12.46 3.56
N VAL A 126 -16.95 13.52 3.28
CA VAL A 126 -16.98 14.14 1.95
C VAL A 126 -15.61 14.71 1.55
N PRO A 127 -15.01 15.64 2.28
CA PRO A 127 -13.69 16.14 1.95
C PRO A 127 -12.60 15.06 2.08
N LEU A 128 -12.73 14.11 3.02
CA LEU A 128 -11.77 13.01 3.15
C LEU A 128 -11.75 12.14 1.89
N CYS A 129 -12.91 11.75 1.38
CA CYS A 129 -13.04 10.96 0.16
C CYS A 129 -12.39 11.68 -1.04
N ALA A 130 -12.69 12.97 -1.22
CA ALA A 130 -12.17 13.75 -2.34
C ALA A 130 -10.63 13.86 -2.29
N MET A 131 -10.07 14.19 -1.14
CA MET A 131 -8.62 14.30 -0.96
C MET A 131 -7.93 12.94 -1.08
N ALA A 132 -8.48 11.88 -0.50
CA ALA A 132 -7.91 10.54 -0.57
C ALA A 132 -7.87 10.01 -2.01
N ALA A 133 -8.94 10.20 -2.79
CA ALA A 133 -8.96 9.85 -4.20
C ALA A 133 -7.87 10.61 -5.00
N THR A 134 -7.66 11.90 -4.70
CA THR A 134 -6.63 12.72 -5.35
C THR A 134 -5.21 12.19 -5.08
N VAL A 135 -4.94 11.62 -3.90
CA VAL A 135 -3.63 11.04 -3.57
C VAL A 135 -3.53 9.54 -3.88
N GLY A 136 -4.49 9.00 -4.64
CA GLY A 136 -4.42 7.68 -5.26
C GLY A 136 -5.00 6.53 -4.43
N TYR A 137 -5.90 6.79 -3.47
CA TYR A 137 -6.66 5.74 -2.80
C TYR A 137 -7.92 5.37 -3.59
N ALA A 138 -8.20 4.07 -3.68
CA ALA A 138 -9.53 3.57 -4.05
C ALA A 138 -10.46 3.71 -2.85
N VAL A 139 -11.32 4.72 -2.85
CA VAL A 139 -12.17 5.05 -1.71
C VAL A 139 -13.52 4.35 -1.82
N THR A 140 -13.89 3.62 -0.77
CA THR A 140 -15.25 3.10 -0.58
C THR A 140 -15.88 3.79 0.62
N VAL A 141 -17.08 4.33 0.45
CA VAL A 141 -17.85 4.98 1.51
C VAL A 141 -19.06 4.12 1.87
N VAL A 142 -19.24 3.85 3.15
CA VAL A 142 -20.36 3.05 3.69
C VAL A 142 -21.16 3.88 4.67
N ASP A 143 -22.47 3.90 4.54
CA ASP A 143 -23.41 4.47 5.55
C ASP A 143 -24.74 3.71 5.48
N ASP A 144 -25.38 3.52 6.60
CA ASP A 144 -26.68 2.85 6.70
C ASP A 144 -27.83 3.70 6.16
N ARG A 145 -27.59 4.99 5.94
CA ARG A 145 -28.60 5.97 5.50
C ARG A 145 -28.43 6.33 4.03
N ALA A 146 -29.36 5.88 3.19
CA ALA A 146 -29.36 6.14 1.76
C ALA A 146 -29.22 7.63 1.38
N ARG A 147 -29.81 8.54 2.18
CA ARG A 147 -29.74 10.00 1.92
C ARG A 147 -28.34 10.59 2.08
N PHE A 148 -27.42 9.89 2.78
CA PHE A 148 -26.05 10.34 3.01
C PHE A 148 -25.05 9.63 2.08
N ALA A 149 -25.24 8.35 1.84
CA ALA A 149 -24.39 7.56 0.95
C ALA A 149 -24.93 7.63 -0.48
N THR A 150 -24.60 8.72 -1.18
CA THR A 150 -25.00 8.92 -2.60
C THR A 150 -23.80 9.30 -3.45
N SER A 151 -23.82 8.92 -4.72
CA SER A 151 -22.75 9.23 -5.68
C SER A 151 -22.58 10.73 -5.91
N GLU A 152 -23.66 11.52 -5.79
CA GLU A 152 -23.63 12.98 -5.93
C GLU A 152 -22.81 13.62 -4.81
N ARG A 153 -22.84 13.04 -3.61
CA ARG A 153 -22.04 13.53 -2.48
C ARG A 153 -20.59 13.05 -2.52
N PHE A 154 -20.36 11.91 -3.15
CA PHE A 154 -19.05 11.25 -3.24
C PHE A 154 -18.66 10.95 -4.69
N PRO A 155 -18.54 11.96 -5.56
CA PRO A 155 -18.32 11.74 -7.00
C PRO A 155 -16.93 11.14 -7.32
N LEU A 156 -15.99 11.18 -6.37
CA LEU A 156 -14.66 10.61 -6.52
C LEU A 156 -14.49 9.28 -5.76
N ALA A 157 -15.53 8.79 -5.11
CA ALA A 157 -15.51 7.45 -4.53
C ALA A 157 -15.52 6.39 -5.65
N ARG A 158 -14.75 5.33 -5.46
CA ARG A 158 -14.83 4.14 -6.31
C ARG A 158 -16.17 3.43 -6.13
N GLU A 159 -16.67 3.44 -4.88
CA GLU A 159 -17.91 2.78 -4.51
C GLU A 159 -18.57 3.51 -3.34
N VAL A 160 -19.90 3.61 -3.39
CA VAL A 160 -20.73 4.14 -2.31
C VAL A 160 -21.78 3.10 -1.96
N ILE A 161 -21.78 2.63 -0.71
CA ILE A 161 -22.57 1.49 -0.27
C ILE A 161 -23.56 1.93 0.80
N VAL A 162 -24.84 1.65 0.56
CA VAL A 162 -25.89 1.77 1.57
C VAL A 162 -26.09 0.42 2.23
N ARG A 163 -25.55 0.25 3.44
CA ARG A 163 -25.62 -1.02 4.17
C ARG A 163 -25.34 -0.80 5.66
N ASP A 164 -25.82 -1.71 6.50
CA ASP A 164 -25.37 -1.81 7.89
C ASP A 164 -23.84 -1.94 7.94
N PHE A 165 -23.21 -1.31 8.93
CA PHE A 165 -21.76 -1.24 9.01
C PHE A 165 -21.10 -2.60 9.25
N VAL A 166 -21.69 -3.43 10.12
CA VAL A 166 -21.16 -4.77 10.43
C VAL A 166 -21.27 -5.68 9.22
N ASP A 167 -22.44 -5.68 8.57
CA ASP A 167 -22.65 -6.47 7.34
C ASP A 167 -21.67 -6.07 6.24
N ALA A 168 -21.36 -4.78 6.12
CA ALA A 168 -20.38 -4.29 5.17
C ALA A 168 -18.96 -4.77 5.54
N ILE A 169 -18.55 -4.65 6.81
CA ILE A 169 -17.24 -5.09 7.29
C ILE A 169 -17.02 -6.57 7.02
N GLN A 170 -18.02 -7.40 7.26
CA GLN A 170 -17.91 -8.86 7.07
C GLN A 170 -17.76 -9.28 5.61
N THR A 171 -18.19 -8.46 4.67
CA THR A 171 -18.12 -8.76 3.22
C THR A 171 -16.92 -8.10 2.52
N MET A 172 -16.24 -7.17 3.18
CA MET A 172 -15.12 -6.44 2.59
C MET A 172 -13.78 -7.12 2.82
N ALA A 173 -12.92 -7.10 1.82
CA ALA A 173 -11.55 -7.60 1.96
C ALA A 173 -10.73 -6.65 2.84
N MET A 174 -10.34 -7.12 4.02
CA MET A 174 -9.49 -6.43 5.00
C MET A 174 -8.04 -6.89 4.83
N THR A 175 -7.28 -6.19 3.99
CA THR A 175 -5.91 -6.57 3.61
C THR A 175 -4.88 -5.58 4.16
N PRO A 176 -3.57 -5.88 4.14
CA PRO A 176 -2.51 -4.93 4.50
C PRO A 176 -2.46 -3.67 3.60
N TRP A 177 -3.23 -3.62 2.51
CA TRP A 177 -3.37 -2.47 1.60
C TRP A 177 -4.64 -1.66 1.88
N THR A 178 -5.32 -1.99 2.97
CA THR A 178 -6.57 -1.33 3.37
C THR A 178 -6.32 -0.44 4.59
N SER A 179 -6.80 0.79 4.53
CA SER A 179 -6.94 1.72 5.65
C SER A 179 -8.42 1.86 5.97
N VAL A 180 -8.77 1.84 7.26
CA VAL A 180 -10.15 1.97 7.73
C VAL A 180 -10.31 3.23 8.56
N VAL A 181 -11.34 4.01 8.25
CA VAL A 181 -11.71 5.23 8.97
C VAL A 181 -13.13 5.10 9.49
N LEU A 182 -13.29 5.17 10.80
CA LEU A 182 -14.57 5.16 11.49
C LEU A 182 -14.96 6.60 11.85
N VAL A 183 -15.88 7.18 11.07
CA VAL A 183 -16.41 8.53 11.24
C VAL A 183 -17.93 8.50 11.32
N THR A 184 -18.46 7.46 11.99
CA THR A 184 -19.87 7.20 12.10
C THR A 184 -20.55 8.22 13.04
N ARG A 185 -21.87 8.19 13.04
CA ARG A 185 -22.68 8.93 14.01
C ARG A 185 -22.95 8.07 15.25
N GLY A 186 -22.45 8.45 16.38
CA GLY A 186 -22.82 7.80 17.64
C GLY A 186 -21.83 6.72 18.11
N HIS A 187 -21.93 6.44 19.40
CA HIS A 187 -20.93 5.64 20.12
C HIS A 187 -21.05 4.15 19.84
N GLU A 188 -22.26 3.66 19.60
CA GLU A 188 -22.57 2.25 19.44
C GLU A 188 -22.02 1.69 18.11
N HIS A 189 -22.17 2.47 17.04
CA HIS A 189 -21.66 2.06 15.72
C HIS A 189 -20.13 2.01 15.69
N ASP A 190 -19.44 3.01 16.28
CA ASP A 190 -17.97 3.03 16.28
C ASP A 190 -17.39 1.85 17.08
N GLU A 191 -17.98 1.56 18.27
CA GLU A 191 -17.57 0.44 19.13
C GLU A 191 -17.77 -0.89 18.41
N THR A 192 -18.93 -1.10 17.81
CA THR A 192 -19.25 -2.33 17.08
C THR A 192 -18.35 -2.50 15.84
N CYS A 193 -18.17 -1.44 15.03
CA CYS A 193 -17.27 -1.47 13.89
C CYS A 193 -15.83 -1.76 14.31
N LEU A 194 -15.36 -1.08 15.36
CA LEU A 194 -13.98 -1.26 15.84
C LEU A 194 -13.72 -2.68 16.31
N ALA A 195 -14.66 -3.30 17.03
CA ALA A 195 -14.55 -4.69 17.48
C ALA A 195 -14.31 -5.67 16.33
N HIS A 196 -14.91 -5.43 15.16
CA HIS A 196 -14.76 -6.28 13.98
C HIS A 196 -13.49 -5.97 13.16
N VAL A 197 -13.03 -4.72 13.16
CA VAL A 197 -11.90 -4.30 12.32
C VAL A 197 -10.56 -4.46 13.02
N VAL A 198 -10.52 -4.31 14.36
CA VAL A 198 -9.27 -4.24 15.13
C VAL A 198 -8.40 -5.50 15.02
N THR A 199 -9.01 -6.67 14.83
CA THR A 199 -8.32 -7.96 14.66
C THR A 199 -7.98 -8.29 13.20
N SER A 200 -8.41 -7.46 12.25
CA SER A 200 -8.16 -7.68 10.83
C SER A 200 -6.74 -7.31 10.41
N ALA A 201 -6.34 -7.75 9.22
CA ALA A 201 -5.00 -7.51 8.67
C ALA A 201 -4.82 -6.11 8.04
N VAL A 202 -5.71 -5.15 8.31
CA VAL A 202 -5.61 -3.80 7.74
C VAL A 202 -4.40 -3.06 8.25
N ARG A 203 -3.84 -2.18 7.42
CA ARG A 203 -2.66 -1.37 7.75
C ARG A 203 -2.95 -0.30 8.79
N TYR A 204 -4.11 0.30 8.70
CA TYR A 204 -4.50 1.45 9.50
C TYR A 204 -5.95 1.34 9.93
N VAL A 205 -6.20 1.63 11.20
CA VAL A 205 -7.55 1.80 11.74
C VAL A 205 -7.57 3.11 12.50
N GLY A 206 -8.47 4.01 12.12
CA GLY A 206 -8.66 5.27 12.82
C GLY A 206 -10.11 5.50 13.21
N MET A 207 -10.32 6.03 14.40
CA MET A 207 -11.67 6.33 14.93
C MET A 207 -11.78 7.77 15.39
N ILE A 208 -12.82 8.47 14.91
CA ILE A 208 -13.12 9.83 15.37
C ILE A 208 -13.69 9.83 16.78
N GLY A 209 -13.27 10.77 17.59
CA GLY A 209 -13.83 10.92 18.93
C GLY A 209 -12.99 11.84 19.82
N SER A 210 -13.58 12.33 20.91
CA SER A 210 -12.80 12.98 21.96
C SER A 210 -11.98 11.95 22.75
N ARG A 211 -10.88 12.37 23.37
CA ARG A 211 -10.06 11.50 24.25
C ARG A 211 -10.88 10.75 25.31
N ARG A 212 -11.89 11.44 25.89
CA ARG A 212 -12.82 10.82 26.84
C ARG A 212 -13.63 9.68 26.20
N ARG A 213 -14.13 9.91 24.98
CA ARG A 213 -14.90 8.91 24.23
C ARG A 213 -14.04 7.69 23.87
N VAL A 214 -12.85 7.94 23.35
CA VAL A 214 -11.90 6.89 23.00
C VAL A 214 -11.64 5.99 24.20
N LYS A 215 -11.38 6.57 25.39
CA LYS A 215 -11.18 5.79 26.60
C LYS A 215 -12.38 4.91 26.94
N VAL A 216 -13.60 5.43 26.86
CA VAL A 216 -14.81 4.65 27.13
C VAL A 216 -14.97 3.48 26.18
N VAL A 217 -14.74 3.68 24.87
CA VAL A 217 -14.79 2.62 23.87
C VAL A 217 -13.73 1.57 24.12
N HIS A 218 -12.50 2.00 24.39
CA HIS A 218 -11.38 1.11 24.72
C HIS A 218 -11.71 0.22 25.93
N ASP A 219 -12.14 0.83 27.06
CA ASP A 219 -12.45 0.11 28.30
C ASP A 219 -13.57 -0.94 28.09
N ARG A 220 -14.59 -0.60 27.29
CA ARG A 220 -15.69 -1.52 26.95
C ARG A 220 -15.22 -2.69 26.08
N LEU A 221 -14.39 -2.43 25.06
CA LEU A 221 -13.87 -3.48 24.19
C LEU A 221 -12.95 -4.45 24.95
N VAL A 222 -12.12 -3.93 25.85
CA VAL A 222 -11.31 -4.79 26.74
C VAL A 222 -12.22 -5.64 27.64
N ALA A 223 -13.26 -5.05 28.23
CA ALA A 223 -14.23 -5.80 29.02
C ALA A 223 -15.02 -6.84 28.21
N ALA A 224 -15.20 -6.62 26.91
CA ALA A 224 -15.80 -7.58 25.98
C ALA A 224 -14.82 -8.64 25.47
N GLY A 225 -13.55 -8.64 25.91
CA GLY A 225 -12.55 -9.66 25.60
C GLY A 225 -11.66 -9.32 24.39
N VAL A 226 -11.71 -8.10 23.85
CA VAL A 226 -10.76 -7.68 22.83
C VAL A 226 -9.39 -7.46 23.49
N ALA A 227 -8.35 -8.03 22.90
CA ALA A 227 -6.99 -7.90 23.41
C ALA A 227 -6.51 -6.44 23.38
N SER A 228 -5.88 -5.96 24.45
CA SER A 228 -5.45 -4.55 24.58
C SER A 228 -4.41 -4.18 23.53
N ASP A 229 -3.48 -5.07 23.22
CA ASP A 229 -2.46 -4.88 22.18
C ASP A 229 -3.07 -4.69 20.77
N ALA A 230 -4.20 -5.34 20.49
CA ALA A 230 -4.94 -5.10 19.26
C ALA A 230 -5.52 -3.68 19.22
N LEU A 231 -5.95 -3.13 20.36
CA LEU A 231 -6.48 -1.78 20.47
C LEU A 231 -5.38 -0.70 20.42
N ASP A 232 -4.16 -1.01 20.84
CA ASP A 232 -3.02 -0.07 20.81
C ASP A 232 -2.64 0.36 19.37
N ARG A 233 -3.02 -0.42 18.36
CA ARG A 233 -2.82 -0.06 16.95
C ARG A 233 -3.86 0.92 16.40
N VAL A 234 -4.90 1.25 17.17
CA VAL A 234 -5.98 2.12 16.73
C VAL A 234 -5.60 3.58 16.93
N HIS A 235 -5.65 4.36 15.86
CA HIS A 235 -5.44 5.80 15.89
C HIS A 235 -6.72 6.49 16.38
N ALA A 236 -6.78 6.82 17.66
CA ALA A 236 -7.95 7.45 18.27
C ALA A 236 -7.53 8.38 19.42
N PRO A 237 -7.89 9.67 19.40
CA PRO A 237 -8.58 10.39 18.34
C PRO A 237 -7.82 10.35 17.01
N ILE A 238 -8.53 10.11 15.91
CA ILE A 238 -7.95 10.03 14.57
C ILE A 238 -7.39 11.37 14.08
N GLY A 239 -6.26 11.33 13.38
CA GLY A 239 -5.67 12.46 12.69
C GLY A 239 -4.51 13.12 13.43
N LEU A 240 -3.60 13.73 12.66
CA LEU A 240 -2.53 14.54 13.21
C LEU A 240 -3.07 15.81 13.89
N ASP A 241 -2.42 16.26 14.94
CA ASP A 241 -2.78 17.52 15.62
C ASP A 241 -2.32 18.73 14.76
N LEU A 242 -3.17 19.12 13.82
CA LEU A 242 -2.98 20.30 12.96
C LEU A 242 -3.72 21.54 13.50
N GLY A 243 -4.46 21.43 14.64
CA GLY A 243 -5.26 22.51 15.22
C GLY A 243 -6.53 22.84 14.42
N GLY A 244 -6.85 22.09 13.36
CA GLY A 244 -8.01 22.30 12.51
C GLY A 244 -9.34 21.98 13.22
N ARG A 245 -10.41 22.71 12.85
CA ARG A 245 -11.75 22.58 13.46
C ARG A 245 -12.86 22.34 12.44
N SER A 246 -12.68 22.77 11.20
CA SER A 246 -13.64 22.52 10.13
C SER A 246 -13.63 21.05 9.69
N PRO A 247 -14.72 20.52 9.14
CA PRO A 247 -14.75 19.17 8.60
C PRO A 247 -13.64 18.90 7.57
N ALA A 248 -13.28 19.88 6.75
CA ALA A 248 -12.22 19.76 5.76
C ALA A 248 -10.81 19.69 6.40
N GLU A 249 -10.54 20.49 7.43
CA GLU A 249 -9.27 20.46 8.16
C GLU A 249 -9.11 19.17 8.96
N ILE A 250 -10.20 18.66 9.56
CA ILE A 250 -10.21 17.35 10.23
C ILE A 250 -9.92 16.25 9.20
N ALA A 251 -10.55 16.29 8.03
CA ALA A 251 -10.31 15.32 6.95
C ALA A 251 -8.85 15.36 6.46
N LEU A 252 -8.26 16.57 6.36
CA LEU A 252 -6.84 16.73 6.02
C LEU A 252 -5.94 16.10 7.09
N ALA A 253 -6.22 16.33 8.37
CA ALA A 253 -5.47 15.75 9.49
C ALA A 253 -5.53 14.21 9.47
N ILE A 254 -6.70 13.64 9.19
CA ILE A 254 -6.90 12.19 9.04
C ILE A 254 -6.08 11.65 7.88
N LEU A 255 -6.18 12.26 6.70
CA LEU A 255 -5.45 11.79 5.52
C LEU A 255 -3.94 11.91 5.71
N ALA A 256 -3.47 13.00 6.32
CA ALA A 256 -2.06 13.19 6.63
C ALA A 256 -1.52 12.08 7.54
N GLU A 257 -2.27 11.67 8.57
CA GLU A 257 -1.90 10.56 9.44
C GLU A 257 -1.88 9.22 8.68
N ILE A 258 -2.87 8.94 7.84
CA ILE A 258 -2.91 7.72 7.00
C ILE A 258 -1.67 7.67 6.08
N VAL A 259 -1.32 8.78 5.44
CA VAL A 259 -0.13 8.86 4.57
C VAL A 259 1.15 8.70 5.38
N LEU A 260 1.22 9.30 6.57
CA LEU A 260 2.34 9.16 7.51
C LEU A 260 2.59 7.68 7.86
N VAL A 261 1.57 6.97 8.29
CA VAL A 261 1.64 5.54 8.63
C VAL A 261 2.04 4.71 7.41
N ARG A 262 1.44 5.00 6.25
CA ARG A 262 1.75 4.29 5.00
C ARG A 262 3.20 4.45 4.56
N ARG A 263 3.75 5.64 4.72
CA ARG A 263 5.09 5.99 4.21
C ARG A 263 6.20 5.91 5.25
N GLY A 264 5.84 5.69 6.52
CA GLY A 264 6.82 5.67 7.61
C GLY A 264 7.47 7.03 7.88
N GLY A 265 6.77 8.12 7.56
CA GLY A 265 7.25 9.47 7.82
C GLY A 265 7.25 9.82 9.31
N THR A 266 7.82 10.96 9.68
CA THR A 266 7.91 11.43 11.09
C THR A 266 6.84 12.44 11.47
N GLY A 267 6.12 13.03 10.50
CA GLY A 267 5.21 14.16 10.72
C GLY A 267 5.91 15.48 11.10
N ALA A 268 7.24 15.49 11.10
CA ALA A 268 8.02 16.68 11.44
C ALA A 268 8.08 17.70 10.29
N TYR A 269 8.37 18.95 10.63
CA TYR A 269 8.64 19.98 9.63
C TYR A 269 9.93 19.67 8.87
N LEU A 270 9.87 19.55 7.55
CA LEU A 270 11.06 19.33 6.71
C LEU A 270 12.10 20.45 6.86
N SER A 271 11.64 21.71 7.03
CA SER A 271 12.52 22.87 7.23
C SER A 271 13.38 22.82 8.50
N ARG A 272 12.98 22.03 9.51
CA ARG A 272 13.74 21.91 10.77
C ARG A 272 14.83 20.84 10.73
N GLY A 273 14.86 19.98 9.71
CA GLY A 273 15.86 18.94 9.54
C GLY A 273 17.05 19.28 8.66
N SER A 274 16.92 20.28 7.78
CA SER A 274 17.90 20.58 6.73
C SER A 274 18.91 21.70 7.06
N LEU A 275 18.86 22.28 8.27
CA LEU A 275 19.73 23.39 8.68
C LEU A 275 20.70 23.02 9.83
N ARG A 276 21.01 21.73 10.00
CA ARG A 276 22.17 21.36 10.82
C ARG A 276 23.35 21.07 9.88
N PRO A 277 24.45 21.84 10.03
CA PRO A 277 25.69 21.63 9.27
C PRO A 277 26.30 20.28 9.62
#